data_32d8143e614fe2ce09838c4bb3fbc3f6
#
_entry.id   32d8143e614fe2ce09838c4bb3fbc3f6
#
_cell.length_a   1.000
_cell.length_b   1.000
_cell.length_c   1.000
_cell.angle_alpha   90.00
_cell.angle_beta   90.00
_cell.angle_gamma   90.00
#
_symmetry.space_group_name_H-M   'P 1'
#
loop_
_entity.id
_entity.type
_entity.pdbx_description
1 polymer ?
#
loop_
_entity_poly.entity_id
_entity_poly.type
_entity_poly.pdbx_seq_one_letter_code
_entity_poly.pdbx_strand_id
1 'polypeptide(L)'
;MSRRRKVYKKEERVDSRYGSPAVARLISTVMKRGKKSLAERIVYTAIDKSREGSDAVDPLEVLNKALENVRPRLEVKSRRVGGATYQVPMEVTPARQVSLAMRWIVQYSAGRRGQTMADALAHEIKDAAAGQGNAIKKRDDTHKMAQANRAFAHFRW
;
A
#
# COMPACT_ATOMS: atom_id res chain seq x y z
N MET A 1 33.82 -21.49 -3.34
CA MET A 1 32.74 -20.50 -3.28
C MET A 1 31.50 -21.06 -3.96
N SER A 2 30.31 -21.01 -3.32
CA SER A 2 29.09 -21.51 -3.93
C SER A 2 28.61 -20.55 -5.01
N ARG A 3 28.54 -20.99 -6.27
CA ARG A 3 28.02 -20.22 -7.42
C ARG A 3 26.49 -20.17 -7.47
N ARG A 4 25.79 -20.98 -6.66
CA ARG A 4 24.33 -21.00 -6.63
C ARG A 4 23.81 -20.03 -5.57
N ARG A 5 22.94 -19.10 -5.97
CA ARG A 5 22.24 -18.19 -5.06
C ARG A 5 21.34 -19.00 -4.13
N LYS A 6 21.62 -19.00 -2.83
CA LYS A 6 20.70 -19.58 -1.83
C LYS A 6 19.43 -18.75 -1.78
N VAL A 7 18.30 -19.35 -2.12
CA VAL A 7 16.99 -18.76 -1.92
C VAL A 7 16.56 -19.04 -0.49
N TYR A 8 16.68 -18.05 0.37
CA TYR A 8 16.15 -18.15 1.73
C TYR A 8 14.64 -17.95 1.66
N LYS A 9 13.85 -18.91 2.16
CA LYS A 9 12.43 -18.71 2.42
C LYS A 9 12.31 -17.59 3.45
N LYS A 10 11.70 -16.47 3.04
CA LYS A 10 11.39 -15.40 3.97
C LYS A 10 10.23 -15.87 4.85
N GLU A 11 10.49 -16.05 6.14
CA GLU A 11 9.43 -16.27 7.11
C GLU A 11 8.49 -15.06 7.10
N GLU A 12 7.18 -15.30 6.98
CA GLU A 12 6.19 -14.24 7.09
C GLU A 12 6.12 -13.79 8.55
N ARG A 13 6.64 -12.60 8.81
CA ARG A 13 6.52 -11.97 10.11
C ARG A 13 5.06 -11.61 10.35
N VAL A 14 4.51 -12.09 11.43
CA VAL A 14 3.17 -11.76 11.91
C VAL A 14 3.24 -10.73 13.03
N ASP A 15 2.17 -9.99 13.18
CA ASP A 15 2.02 -9.02 14.25
C ASP A 15 1.67 -9.71 15.59
N SER A 16 2.10 -9.13 16.70
CA SER A 16 1.91 -9.71 18.04
C SER A 16 0.48 -9.58 18.58
N ARG A 17 -0.28 -8.54 18.13
CA ARG A 17 -1.63 -8.26 18.64
C ARG A 17 -2.71 -8.97 17.83
N TYR A 18 -2.63 -8.93 16.52
CA TYR A 18 -3.64 -9.46 15.59
C TYR A 18 -3.18 -10.72 14.86
N GLY A 19 -1.93 -11.16 15.01
CA GLY A 19 -1.38 -12.30 14.27
C GLY A 19 -1.39 -12.14 12.74
N SER A 20 -1.51 -10.90 12.25
CA SER A 20 -1.72 -10.59 10.84
C SER A 20 -0.42 -10.17 10.12
N PRO A 21 -0.07 -10.82 9.00
CA PRO A 21 1.06 -10.39 8.19
C PRO A 21 0.84 -9.01 7.54
N ALA A 22 -0.41 -8.64 7.27
CA ALA A 22 -0.75 -7.33 6.71
C ALA A 22 -0.44 -6.21 7.71
N VAL A 23 -0.82 -6.40 8.98
CA VAL A 23 -0.52 -5.42 10.06
C VAL A 23 0.98 -5.31 10.28
N ALA A 24 1.71 -6.42 10.33
CA ALA A 24 3.17 -6.41 10.47
C ALA A 24 3.87 -5.63 9.33
N ARG A 25 3.39 -5.79 8.08
CA ARG A 25 3.88 -5.01 6.93
C ARG A 25 3.53 -3.53 7.03
N LEU A 26 2.32 -3.21 7.49
CA LEU A 26 1.88 -1.82 7.69
C LEU A 26 2.73 -1.13 8.77
N ILE A 27 2.98 -1.78 9.90
CA ILE A 27 3.90 -1.30 10.96
C ILE A 27 5.29 -0.99 10.37
N SER A 28 5.83 -1.92 9.57
CA SER A 28 7.13 -1.73 8.91
C SER A 28 7.13 -0.56 7.93
N THR A 29 6.00 -0.27 7.28
CA THR A 29 5.86 0.85 6.33
C THR A 29 5.74 2.20 7.05
N VAL A 30 5.08 2.23 8.20
CA VAL A 30 4.93 3.42 9.06
C VAL A 30 6.22 3.73 9.81
N MET A 31 7.00 2.71 10.16
CA MET A 31 8.20 2.83 10.96
C MET A 31 9.23 3.75 10.30
N LYS A 32 9.74 4.73 11.06
CA LYS A 32 10.84 5.62 10.67
C LYS A 32 11.98 5.49 11.69
N ARG A 33 13.21 5.49 11.20
CA ARG A 33 14.44 5.47 12.02
C ARG A 33 14.49 4.31 13.04
N GLY A 34 13.89 3.15 12.72
CA GLY A 34 13.89 1.97 13.57
C GLY A 34 12.97 2.02 14.80
N LYS A 35 12.15 3.08 14.97
CA LYS A 35 11.26 3.23 16.13
C LYS A 35 10.03 2.32 16.00
N LYS A 36 10.20 1.01 16.22
CA LYS A 36 9.16 -0.01 15.99
C LYS A 36 8.00 0.14 16.99
N SER A 37 8.27 0.30 18.29
CA SER A 37 7.23 0.40 19.32
C SER A 37 6.30 1.60 19.10
N LEU A 38 6.84 2.72 18.61
CA LEU A 38 6.03 3.88 18.24
C LEU A 38 5.15 3.59 17.03
N ALA A 39 5.70 2.91 16.01
CA ALA A 39 4.94 2.53 14.82
C ALA A 39 3.82 1.53 15.16
N GLU A 40 4.06 0.56 16.03
CA GLU A 40 3.06 -0.39 16.54
C GLU A 40 1.90 0.36 17.21
N ARG A 41 2.22 1.26 18.15
CA ARG A 41 1.20 2.07 18.84
C ARG A 41 0.36 2.91 17.87
N ILE A 42 0.99 3.56 16.88
CA ILE A 42 0.27 4.34 15.86
C ILE A 42 -0.68 3.46 15.06
N VAL A 43 -0.21 2.32 14.57
CA VAL A 43 -1.01 1.41 13.72
C VAL A 43 -2.16 0.79 14.51
N TYR A 44 -1.92 0.33 15.75
CA TYR A 44 -2.98 -0.24 16.59
C TYR A 44 -4.06 0.79 16.90
N THR A 45 -3.66 1.99 17.31
CA THR A 45 -4.61 3.09 17.56
C THR A 45 -5.40 3.45 16.30
N ALA A 46 -4.74 3.43 15.12
CA ALA A 46 -5.40 3.71 13.86
C ALA A 46 -6.43 2.63 13.49
N ILE A 47 -6.11 1.35 13.70
CA ILE A 47 -7.03 0.24 13.45
C ILE A 47 -8.23 0.33 14.41
N ASP A 48 -8.01 0.54 15.70
CA ASP A 48 -9.07 0.68 16.68
C ASP A 48 -10.02 1.84 16.31
N LYS A 49 -9.47 3.03 15.98
CA LYS A 49 -10.26 4.20 15.54
C LYS A 49 -10.94 4.01 14.18
N SER A 50 -10.33 3.26 13.27
CA SER A 50 -10.95 2.99 11.96
C SER A 50 -12.20 2.11 12.06
N ARG A 51 -12.29 1.32 13.12
CA ARG A 51 -13.46 0.49 13.43
C ARG A 51 -14.61 1.29 14.02
N GLU A 52 -14.35 2.39 14.73
CA GLU A 52 -15.39 3.22 15.35
C GLU A 52 -16.39 3.73 14.30
N GLY A 53 -17.67 3.36 14.47
CA GLY A 53 -18.75 3.71 13.54
C GLY A 53 -18.85 2.81 12.29
N SER A 54 -18.19 1.64 12.29
CA SER A 54 -18.41 0.58 11.31
C SER A 54 -19.09 -0.63 11.98
N ASP A 55 -19.96 -1.32 11.22
CA ASP A 55 -20.61 -2.56 11.69
C ASP A 55 -19.66 -3.79 11.64
N ALA A 56 -18.38 -3.57 11.35
CA ALA A 56 -17.38 -4.60 11.21
C ALA A 56 -17.11 -5.30 12.56
N VAL A 57 -17.35 -6.60 12.61
CA VAL A 57 -17.08 -7.44 13.79
C VAL A 57 -15.57 -7.68 13.94
N ASP A 58 -14.87 -7.93 12.82
CA ASP A 58 -13.40 -8.11 12.80
C ASP A 58 -12.68 -6.77 12.74
N PRO A 59 -11.78 -6.48 13.69
CA PRO A 59 -10.95 -5.27 13.67
C PRO A 59 -10.16 -5.05 12.37
N LEU A 60 -9.84 -6.14 11.66
CA LEU A 60 -9.04 -6.10 10.44
C LEU A 60 -9.88 -5.98 9.16
N GLU A 61 -11.18 -6.16 9.23
CA GLU A 61 -12.06 -6.13 8.05
C GLU A 61 -11.96 -4.80 7.30
N VAL A 62 -12.04 -3.69 8.03
CA VAL A 62 -11.95 -2.35 7.45
C VAL A 62 -10.59 -2.13 6.79
N LEU A 63 -9.50 -2.56 7.43
CA LEU A 63 -8.15 -2.47 6.87
C LEU A 63 -8.01 -3.33 5.61
N ASN A 64 -8.50 -4.56 5.62
CA ASN A 64 -8.41 -5.46 4.47
C ASN A 64 -9.20 -4.91 3.29
N LYS A 65 -10.41 -4.42 3.51
CA LYS A 65 -11.24 -3.77 2.48
C LYS A 65 -10.57 -2.52 1.92
N ALA A 66 -9.96 -1.68 2.78
CA ALA A 66 -9.20 -0.52 2.35
C ALA A 66 -8.01 -0.92 1.46
N LEU A 67 -7.24 -1.94 1.86
CA LEU A 67 -6.12 -2.44 1.08
C LEU A 67 -6.59 -2.98 -0.28
N GLU A 68 -7.67 -3.74 -0.34
CA GLU A 68 -8.23 -4.26 -1.59
C GLU A 68 -8.64 -3.14 -2.54
N ASN A 69 -9.32 -2.13 -2.03
CA ASN A 69 -9.75 -0.99 -2.82
C ASN A 69 -8.57 -0.17 -3.38
N VAL A 70 -7.47 -0.04 -2.64
CA VAL A 70 -6.31 0.77 -3.06
C VAL A 70 -5.35 0.01 -3.98
N ARG A 71 -5.40 -1.32 -4.05
CA ARG A 71 -4.48 -2.13 -4.89
C ARG A 71 -4.55 -1.74 -6.36
N PRO A 72 -3.45 -1.28 -6.99
CA PRO A 72 -3.41 -1.01 -8.42
C PRO A 72 -3.22 -2.31 -9.20
N ARG A 73 -3.96 -2.49 -10.29
CA ARG A 73 -3.77 -3.60 -11.25
C ARG A 73 -2.69 -3.30 -12.27
N LEU A 74 -2.54 -2.03 -12.63
CA LEU A 74 -1.60 -1.55 -13.64
C LEU A 74 -0.69 -0.48 -13.03
N GLU A 75 0.56 -0.46 -13.47
CA GLU A 75 1.50 0.64 -13.23
C GLU A 75 2.17 1.02 -14.55
N VAL A 76 2.75 2.20 -14.58
CA VAL A 76 3.51 2.68 -15.75
C VAL A 76 5.00 2.69 -15.38
N LYS A 77 5.83 2.08 -16.25
CA LYS A 77 7.28 2.12 -16.13
C LYS A 77 7.90 2.79 -17.33
N SER A 78 8.88 3.66 -17.08
CA SER A 78 9.64 4.28 -18.16
C SER A 78 10.61 3.28 -18.77
N ARG A 79 10.63 3.20 -20.11
CA ARG A 79 11.59 2.43 -20.89
C ARG A 79 12.19 3.31 -21.98
N ARG A 80 13.50 3.22 -22.12
CA ARG A 80 14.22 3.95 -23.20
C ARG A 80 14.34 3.03 -24.43
N VAL A 81 13.81 3.49 -25.56
CA VAL A 81 13.86 2.78 -26.84
C VAL A 81 14.30 3.76 -27.92
N GLY A 82 15.41 3.47 -28.62
CA GLY A 82 15.89 4.32 -29.71
C GLY A 82 16.21 5.78 -29.30
N GLY A 83 16.62 6.00 -28.03
CA GLY A 83 16.91 7.34 -27.52
C GLY A 83 15.72 8.08 -26.89
N ALA A 84 14.48 7.70 -27.16
CA ALA A 84 13.28 8.25 -26.55
C ALA A 84 12.84 7.44 -25.31
N THR A 85 12.24 8.12 -24.33
CA THR A 85 11.71 7.47 -23.12
C THR A 85 10.20 7.33 -23.24
N TYR A 86 9.73 6.08 -23.23
CA TYR A 86 8.31 5.74 -23.29
C TYR A 86 7.80 5.29 -21.93
N GLN A 87 6.57 5.66 -21.63
CA GLN A 87 5.85 5.20 -20.44
C GLN A 87 5.07 3.93 -20.79
N VAL A 88 5.61 2.78 -20.39
CA VAL A 88 5.06 1.47 -20.75
C VAL A 88 4.14 0.95 -19.65
N PRO A 89 2.85 0.68 -19.92
CA PRO A 89 1.94 0.10 -18.95
C PRO A 89 2.26 -1.38 -18.70
N MET A 90 2.27 -1.77 -17.44
CA MET A 90 2.57 -3.14 -17.00
C MET A 90 1.59 -3.59 -15.92
N GLU A 91 1.29 -4.88 -15.89
CA GLU A 91 0.56 -5.50 -14.79
C GLU A 91 1.42 -5.57 -13.53
N VAL A 92 0.79 -5.29 -12.39
CA VAL A 92 1.46 -5.29 -11.08
C VAL A 92 1.29 -6.66 -10.44
N THR A 93 2.39 -7.27 -10.01
CA THR A 93 2.34 -8.54 -9.26
C THR A 93 1.59 -8.38 -7.93
N PRO A 94 0.87 -9.41 -7.43
CA PRO A 94 0.07 -9.31 -6.20
C PRO A 94 0.84 -8.79 -4.98
N ALA A 95 2.07 -9.26 -4.79
CA ALA A 95 2.92 -8.81 -3.69
C ALA A 95 3.26 -7.31 -3.77
N ARG A 96 3.48 -6.80 -5.00
CA ARG A 96 3.76 -5.40 -5.25
C ARG A 96 2.50 -4.54 -5.12
N GLN A 97 1.33 -5.04 -5.54
CA GLN A 97 0.04 -4.36 -5.35
C GLN A 97 -0.17 -4.00 -3.87
N VAL A 98 -0.01 -4.98 -2.97
CA VAL A 98 -0.13 -4.77 -1.52
C VAL A 98 0.89 -3.75 -1.02
N SER A 99 2.14 -3.84 -1.47
CA SER A 99 3.20 -2.91 -1.06
C SER A 99 2.93 -1.47 -1.51
N LEU A 100 2.38 -1.30 -2.72
CA LEU A 100 1.99 0.02 -3.24
C LEU A 100 0.79 0.58 -2.47
N ALA A 101 -0.24 -0.22 -2.23
CA ALA A 101 -1.41 0.18 -1.47
C ALA A 101 -1.04 0.69 -0.07
N MET A 102 -0.25 -0.08 0.68
CA MET A 102 0.22 0.32 2.01
C MET A 102 1.03 1.62 1.98
N ARG A 103 1.94 1.74 1.00
CA ARG A 103 2.76 2.95 0.85
C ARG A 103 1.90 4.18 0.56
N TRP A 104 0.90 4.07 -0.30
CA TRP A 104 0.03 5.20 -0.63
C TRP A 104 -0.84 5.60 0.57
N ILE A 105 -1.45 4.66 1.27
CA ILE A 105 -2.21 4.94 2.50
C ILE A 105 -1.33 5.69 3.50
N VAL A 106 -0.14 5.20 3.80
CA VAL A 106 0.79 5.85 4.75
C VAL A 106 1.26 7.22 4.25
N GLN A 107 1.55 7.35 2.97
CA GLN A 107 2.00 8.62 2.37
C GLN A 107 0.93 9.71 2.48
N TYR A 108 -0.31 9.40 2.13
CA TYR A 108 -1.40 10.37 2.18
C TYR A 108 -1.88 10.65 3.60
N SER A 109 -1.81 9.68 4.51
CA SER A 109 -2.01 9.92 5.93
C SER A 109 -1.00 10.92 6.49
N ALA A 110 0.28 10.76 6.16
CA ALA A 110 1.33 11.68 6.59
C ALA A 110 1.19 13.10 6.01
N GLY A 111 0.47 13.26 4.91
CA GLY A 111 0.17 14.56 4.28
C GLY A 111 -1.01 15.31 4.92
N ARG A 112 -1.81 14.68 5.76
CA ARG A 112 -2.94 15.32 6.44
C ARG A 112 -2.42 16.23 7.56
N ARG A 113 -2.72 17.52 7.47
CA ARG A 113 -2.29 18.51 8.46
C ARG A 113 -3.29 18.62 9.63
N GLY A 114 -2.82 19.08 10.79
CA GLY A 114 -3.67 19.35 11.94
C GLY A 114 -4.15 18.11 12.72
N GLN A 115 -3.63 16.92 12.41
CA GLN A 115 -4.01 15.65 13.05
C GLN A 115 -2.78 14.84 13.46
N THR A 116 -2.97 13.96 14.46
CA THR A 116 -1.92 12.99 14.79
C THR A 116 -1.80 11.95 13.67
N MET A 117 -0.63 11.31 13.55
CA MET A 117 -0.43 10.27 12.52
C MET A 117 -1.41 9.10 12.70
N ALA A 118 -1.81 8.77 13.93
CA ALA A 118 -2.78 7.72 14.20
C ALA A 118 -4.19 8.10 13.69
N ASP A 119 -4.63 9.33 13.95
CA ASP A 119 -5.93 9.82 13.48
C ASP A 119 -5.96 9.94 11.94
N ALA A 120 -4.91 10.52 11.38
CA ALA A 120 -4.77 10.66 9.94
C ALA A 120 -4.78 9.29 9.21
N LEU A 121 -4.12 8.29 9.79
CA LEU A 121 -4.09 6.93 9.25
C LEU A 121 -5.47 6.26 9.39
N ALA A 122 -6.17 6.44 10.52
CA ALA A 122 -7.53 5.93 10.71
C ALA A 122 -8.49 6.51 9.68
N HIS A 123 -8.46 7.82 9.46
CA HIS A 123 -9.30 8.48 8.47
C HIS A 123 -9.02 7.99 7.05
N GLU A 124 -7.73 7.87 6.66
CA GLU A 124 -7.38 7.39 5.32
C GLU A 124 -7.81 5.93 5.11
N ILE A 125 -7.73 5.07 6.15
CA ILE A 125 -8.23 3.69 6.09
C ILE A 125 -9.75 3.68 5.93
N LYS A 126 -10.52 4.49 6.69
CA LYS A 126 -11.97 4.61 6.56
C LYS A 126 -12.37 5.08 5.15
N ASP A 127 -11.76 6.16 4.68
CA ASP A 127 -12.03 6.72 3.36
C ASP A 127 -11.75 5.69 2.26
N ALA A 128 -10.61 4.99 2.35
CA ALA A 128 -10.22 3.96 1.40
C ALA A 128 -11.18 2.75 1.42
N ALA A 129 -11.66 2.33 2.59
CA ALA A 129 -12.65 1.26 2.73
C ALA A 129 -14.00 1.64 2.10
N ALA A 130 -14.36 2.94 2.16
CA ALA A 130 -15.53 3.50 1.50
C ALA A 130 -15.32 3.76 -0.01
N GLY A 131 -14.12 3.46 -0.56
CA GLY A 131 -13.79 3.73 -1.97
C GLY A 131 -13.48 5.19 -2.27
N GLN A 132 -13.13 5.98 -1.26
CA GLN A 132 -12.85 7.40 -1.34
C GLN A 132 -11.43 7.71 -0.83
N GLY A 133 -11.04 8.98 -0.83
CA GLY A 133 -9.76 9.42 -0.29
C GLY A 133 -8.64 9.53 -1.32
N ASN A 134 -7.50 10.06 -0.86
CA ASN A 134 -6.38 10.38 -1.74
C ASN A 134 -5.62 9.13 -2.23
N ALA A 135 -5.60 8.06 -1.44
CA ALA A 135 -5.00 6.80 -1.84
C ALA A 135 -5.77 6.15 -3.01
N ILE A 136 -7.10 6.19 -2.98
CA ILE A 136 -7.97 5.75 -4.08
C ILE A 136 -7.74 6.62 -5.32
N LYS A 137 -7.74 7.94 -5.16
CA LYS A 137 -7.45 8.86 -6.27
C LYS A 137 -6.10 8.54 -6.92
N LYS A 138 -5.06 8.24 -6.13
CA LYS A 138 -3.75 7.86 -6.66
C LYS A 138 -3.80 6.56 -7.47
N ARG A 139 -4.55 5.55 -7.01
CA ARG A 139 -4.81 4.33 -7.78
C ARG A 139 -5.44 4.65 -9.13
N ASP A 140 -6.50 5.45 -9.12
CA ASP A 140 -7.26 5.80 -10.32
C ASP A 140 -6.42 6.63 -11.30
N ASP A 141 -5.64 7.58 -10.80
CA ASP A 141 -4.69 8.35 -11.62
C ASP A 141 -3.63 7.44 -12.26
N THR A 142 -3.14 6.44 -11.52
CA THR A 142 -2.19 5.46 -12.03
C THR A 142 -2.82 4.60 -13.14
N HIS A 143 -4.07 4.17 -12.96
CA HIS A 143 -4.81 3.42 -13.98
C HIS A 143 -5.11 4.28 -15.22
N LYS A 144 -5.50 5.55 -15.04
CA LYS A 144 -5.69 6.50 -16.16
C LYS A 144 -4.42 6.71 -16.96
N MET A 145 -3.27 6.90 -16.28
CA MET A 145 -1.97 7.01 -16.93
C MET A 145 -1.63 5.74 -17.73
N ALA A 146 -1.88 4.56 -17.17
CA ALA A 146 -1.64 3.30 -17.86
C ALA A 146 -2.53 3.14 -19.09
N GLN A 147 -3.80 3.55 -18.99
CA GLN A 147 -4.75 3.52 -20.11
C GLN A 147 -4.38 4.49 -21.22
N ALA A 148 -3.99 5.72 -20.88
CA ALA A 148 -3.54 6.72 -21.84
C ALA A 148 -2.29 6.28 -22.62
N ASN A 149 -1.41 5.50 -21.98
CA ASN A 149 -0.19 4.98 -22.58
C ASN A 149 -0.35 3.57 -23.19
N ARG A 150 -1.58 3.07 -23.36
CA ARG A 150 -1.86 1.71 -23.87
C ARG A 150 -1.21 1.42 -25.22
N ALA A 151 -1.07 2.42 -26.07
CA ALA A 151 -0.42 2.28 -27.38
C ALA A 151 1.03 1.80 -27.27
N PHE A 152 1.72 2.07 -26.15
CA PHE A 152 3.11 1.68 -25.91
C PHE A 152 3.26 0.33 -25.22
N ALA A 153 2.16 -0.42 -25.02
CA ALA A 153 2.18 -1.73 -24.37
C ALA A 153 3.06 -2.77 -25.09
N HIS A 154 3.21 -2.64 -26.41
CA HIS A 154 4.07 -3.51 -27.22
C HIS A 154 5.56 -3.36 -26.91
N PHE A 155 5.99 -2.29 -26.24
CA PHE A 155 7.35 -2.13 -25.73
C PHE A 155 7.61 -2.86 -24.40
N ARG A 156 6.66 -3.66 -23.91
CA ARG A 156 6.83 -4.48 -22.69
C ARG A 156 7.94 -5.52 -22.92
N TRP A 157 8.80 -5.74 -21.89
CA TRP A 157 9.83 -6.80 -21.86
C TRP A 157 9.43 -7.97 -20.99
#